data_7925fd6d400f5f6f75990f92b658dd4f
#
_entry.id   7925fd6d400f5f6f75990f92b658dd4f
#
_cell.length_a   1.000
_cell.length_b   1.000
_cell.length_c   1.000
_cell.angle_alpha   90.00
_cell.angle_beta   90.00
_cell.angle_gamma   90.00
#
_symmetry.space_group_name_H-M   'P 1'
#
loop_
_entity.id
_entity.type
_entity.pdbx_description
1 polymer ?
#
loop_
_entity_poly.entity_id
_entity_poly.type
_entity_poly.pdbx_seq_one_letter_code
_entity_poly.pdbx_strand_id
1 'polypeptide(L)'
;MGLVQQCARPMVVHNEIIEMELEAVEGTQYVTKESILRRAQEIKGIPLRDVDKTGRLATGKGAIGTVIEESWFGYTPNSESEPDFPEAGVELKVTPYMRGKNGIRAKERLVCNIINYMEEYDKTFQTSAFWHKCNTMLLMSYEHLADKPK
;
A
#
# COMPACT_ATOMS: atom_id res chain seq x y z
N MET A 1 18.98 25.99 -3.32
CA MET A 1 18.72 24.83 -2.45
C MET A 1 17.29 24.96 -1.95
N GLY A 2 16.36 24.34 -2.66
CA GLY A 2 14.93 24.33 -2.31
C GLY A 2 14.64 23.02 -1.57
N LEU A 3 14.43 23.13 -0.27
CA LEU A 3 13.82 22.08 0.53
C LEU A 3 12.41 21.82 -0.04
N VAL A 4 12.22 20.69 -0.70
CA VAL A 4 10.90 20.16 -1.02
C VAL A 4 10.28 19.73 0.30
N GLN A 5 9.59 20.65 0.93
CA GLN A 5 8.80 20.39 2.12
C GLN A 5 7.51 19.69 1.66
N GLN A 6 7.62 18.38 1.38
CA GLN A 6 6.44 17.56 1.23
C GLN A 6 5.76 17.46 2.59
N CYS A 7 4.77 18.31 2.79
CA CYS A 7 3.92 18.26 3.96
C CYS A 7 3.01 17.02 3.83
N ALA A 8 3.50 15.91 4.32
CA ALA A 8 2.78 14.64 4.28
C ALA A 8 1.62 14.70 5.28
N ARG A 9 0.39 14.65 4.75
CA ARG A 9 -0.79 14.37 5.58
C ARG A 9 -0.91 12.87 5.86
N PRO A 10 -1.64 12.49 6.90
CA PRO A 10 -1.71 11.11 7.35
C PRO A 10 -2.30 10.16 6.32
N MET A 11 -1.87 8.93 6.36
CA MET A 11 -2.47 7.84 5.58
C MET A 11 -3.88 7.51 6.06
N VAL A 12 -4.74 7.14 5.12
CA VAL A 12 -6.09 6.64 5.38
C VAL A 12 -6.14 5.18 4.97
N VAL A 13 -6.58 4.34 5.87
CA VAL A 13 -6.85 2.93 5.60
C VAL A 13 -8.36 2.76 5.51
N HIS A 14 -8.84 2.31 4.35
CA HIS A 14 -10.26 2.03 4.13
C HIS A 14 -10.56 0.60 4.57
N ASN A 15 -11.36 0.47 5.62
CA ASN A 15 -11.85 -0.83 6.06
C ASN A 15 -13.19 -0.76 6.76
N GLU A 16 -14.05 -1.74 6.53
CA GLU A 16 -15.19 -2.02 7.38
C GLU A 16 -14.74 -2.83 8.58
N ILE A 17 -15.10 -2.39 9.76
CA ILE A 17 -14.58 -2.83 11.04
C ILE A 17 -15.26 -4.15 11.43
N ILE A 18 -14.45 -5.16 11.72
CA ILE A 18 -14.81 -6.23 12.64
C ILE A 18 -13.91 -6.07 13.85
N GLU A 19 -14.49 -5.63 14.97
CA GLU A 19 -13.79 -5.58 16.24
C GLU A 19 -13.56 -7.02 16.74
N MET A 20 -12.30 -7.41 16.81
CA MET A 20 -11.85 -8.55 17.60
C MET A 20 -10.60 -8.16 18.38
N GLU A 21 -10.70 -8.24 19.69
CA GLU A 21 -9.56 -8.13 20.61
C GLU A 21 -8.57 -9.27 20.34
N LEU A 22 -7.35 -8.94 19.95
CA LEU A 22 -6.25 -9.90 19.83
C LEU A 22 -5.03 -9.39 20.60
N GLU A 23 -4.55 -10.24 21.52
CA GLU A 23 -3.33 -10.03 22.30
C GLU A 23 -2.10 -9.90 21.40
N ALA A 24 -1.19 -9.02 21.79
CA ALA A 24 0.06 -8.78 21.11
C ALA A 24 0.97 -10.03 21.17
N VAL A 25 1.32 -10.57 20.03
CA VAL A 25 2.38 -11.58 19.90
C VAL A 25 3.60 -10.89 19.31
N GLU A 26 4.65 -10.74 20.13
CA GLU A 26 5.96 -10.25 19.69
C GLU A 26 6.58 -11.24 18.68
N GLY A 27 7.09 -10.71 17.56
CA GLY A 27 7.89 -11.46 16.61
C GLY A 27 7.14 -12.14 15.48
N THR A 28 5.86 -11.83 15.25
CA THR A 28 5.06 -12.44 14.19
C THR A 28 5.30 -11.77 12.85
N GLN A 29 5.81 -12.54 11.92
CA GLN A 29 5.57 -12.37 10.51
C GLN A 29 4.06 -12.15 10.27
N TYR A 30 3.68 -11.35 9.28
CA TYR A 30 2.28 -11.00 8.99
C TYR A 30 1.55 -12.18 8.35
N VAL A 31 1.21 -13.19 9.15
CA VAL A 31 0.63 -14.47 8.70
C VAL A 31 -0.91 -14.44 8.63
N THR A 32 -1.56 -13.42 9.19
CA THR A 32 -3.01 -13.28 9.16
C THR A 32 -3.44 -11.93 8.61
N LYS A 33 -4.62 -11.88 8.01
CA LYS A 33 -5.22 -10.64 7.49
C LYS A 33 -5.42 -9.61 8.59
N GLU A 34 -5.79 -10.05 9.77
CA GLU A 34 -6.02 -9.23 10.96
C GLU A 34 -4.72 -8.57 11.45
N SER A 35 -3.60 -9.32 11.47
CA SER A 35 -2.30 -8.77 11.88
C SER A 35 -1.82 -7.69 10.91
N ILE A 36 -1.97 -7.92 9.61
CA ILE A 36 -1.63 -6.96 8.55
C ILE A 36 -2.50 -5.71 8.68
N LEU A 37 -3.81 -5.89 8.83
CA LEU A 37 -4.74 -4.77 8.95
C LEU A 37 -4.47 -3.93 10.19
N ARG A 38 -4.24 -4.56 11.34
CA ARG A 38 -3.88 -3.84 12.58
C ARG A 38 -2.63 -3.01 12.37
N ARG A 39 -1.57 -3.59 11.81
CA ARG A 39 -0.34 -2.87 11.48
C ARG A 39 -0.58 -1.71 10.52
N ALA A 40 -1.42 -1.90 9.50
CA ALA A 40 -1.78 -0.85 8.57
C ALA A 40 -2.58 0.29 9.25
N GLN A 41 -3.37 -0.01 10.27
CA GLN A 41 -4.12 1.01 11.00
C GLN A 41 -3.24 1.88 11.91
N GLU A 42 -2.14 1.35 12.42
CA GLU A 42 -1.20 2.07 13.29
C GLU A 42 -0.53 3.26 12.58
N ILE A 43 -0.41 3.24 11.25
CA ILE A 43 0.20 4.34 10.48
C ILE A 43 -0.74 5.54 10.33
N LYS A 44 -2.02 5.43 10.66
CA LYS A 44 -2.97 6.53 10.54
C LYS A 44 -2.51 7.74 11.35
N GLY A 45 -2.44 8.88 10.71
CA GLY A 45 -2.01 10.12 11.36
C GLY A 45 -0.49 10.34 11.39
N ILE A 46 0.31 9.35 11.01
CA ILE A 46 1.77 9.48 10.97
C ILE A 46 2.18 10.07 9.62
N PRO A 47 2.95 11.16 9.59
CA PRO A 47 3.51 11.70 8.35
C PRO A 47 4.47 10.70 7.69
N LEU A 48 4.36 10.52 6.37
CA LEU A 48 5.21 9.57 5.64
C LEU A 48 6.71 9.81 5.82
N ARG A 49 7.13 11.07 5.97
CA ARG A 49 8.53 11.42 6.26
C ARG A 49 9.05 10.81 7.57
N ASP A 50 8.17 10.60 8.55
CA ASP A 50 8.53 10.02 9.85
C ASP A 50 8.54 8.48 9.80
N VAL A 51 7.91 7.91 8.77
CA VAL A 51 7.93 6.48 8.45
C VAL A 51 9.20 6.11 7.66
N ASP A 52 9.66 6.99 6.77
CA ASP A 52 10.77 6.72 5.86
C ASP A 52 12.11 6.62 6.59
N LYS A 53 12.53 5.43 6.90
CA LYS A 53 13.83 5.14 7.54
C LYS A 53 15.00 5.12 6.55
N THR A 54 14.71 5.07 5.26
CA THR A 54 15.70 4.86 4.19
C THR A 54 15.97 6.10 3.34
N GLY A 55 15.19 7.19 3.51
CA GLY A 55 15.29 8.41 2.70
C GLY A 55 14.76 8.24 1.28
N ARG A 56 14.02 7.19 0.97
CA ARG A 56 13.51 6.91 -0.38
C ARG A 56 12.46 7.90 -0.87
N LEU A 57 11.75 8.60 0.02
CA LEU A 57 10.79 9.64 -0.38
C LEU A 57 11.41 10.72 -1.27
N ALA A 58 12.72 10.95 -1.14
CA ALA A 58 13.45 11.89 -1.98
C ALA A 58 13.72 11.38 -3.40
N THR A 59 13.55 10.08 -3.68
CA THR A 59 13.95 9.47 -4.97
C THR A 59 12.88 9.55 -6.06
N GLY A 60 11.64 9.99 -5.74
CA GLY A 60 10.62 10.27 -6.74
C GLY A 60 9.40 9.36 -6.74
N LYS A 61 8.80 9.19 -7.94
CA LYS A 61 7.55 8.42 -8.13
C LYS A 61 7.75 6.96 -7.76
N GLY A 62 6.77 6.39 -7.07
CA GLY A 62 6.79 4.98 -6.63
C GLY A 62 7.46 4.74 -5.28
N ALA A 63 8.26 5.69 -4.81
CA ALA A 63 8.98 5.57 -3.54
C ALA A 63 8.07 5.30 -2.33
N ILE A 64 6.86 5.83 -2.32
CA ILE A 64 5.95 5.71 -1.18
C ILE A 64 5.52 4.26 -0.96
N GLY A 65 5.21 3.51 -2.03
CA GLY A 65 4.92 2.08 -1.92
C GLY A 65 6.06 1.34 -1.24
N THR A 66 7.27 1.50 -1.78
CA THR A 66 8.49 0.88 -1.23
C THR A 66 8.78 1.31 0.21
N VAL A 67 8.54 2.57 0.57
CA VAL A 67 8.70 3.03 1.97
C VAL A 67 7.72 2.29 2.89
N ILE A 68 6.48 2.10 2.47
CA ILE A 68 5.50 1.35 3.26
C ILE A 68 5.93 -0.12 3.40
N GLU A 69 6.37 -0.74 2.33
CA GLU A 69 6.85 -2.13 2.33
C GLU A 69 8.08 -2.29 3.23
N GLU A 70 9.14 -1.53 2.99
CA GLU A 70 10.43 -1.66 3.69
C GLU A 70 10.42 -1.07 5.10
N SER A 71 9.95 0.18 5.25
CA SER A 71 10.09 0.91 6.51
C SER A 71 8.96 0.65 7.49
N TRP A 72 7.74 0.41 7.00
CA TRP A 72 6.58 0.19 7.85
C TRP A 72 6.34 -1.29 8.14
N PHE A 73 6.24 -2.11 7.08
CA PHE A 73 6.02 -3.55 7.23
C PHE A 73 7.32 -4.34 7.40
N GLY A 74 8.45 -3.80 6.98
CA GLY A 74 9.78 -4.40 7.24
C GLY A 74 10.12 -5.57 6.33
N TYR A 75 9.53 -5.65 5.13
CA TYR A 75 9.89 -6.67 4.15
C TYR A 75 10.54 -6.05 2.91
N THR A 76 11.34 -6.86 2.22
CA THR A 76 12.00 -6.43 0.98
C THR A 76 11.04 -6.59 -0.19
N PRO A 77 10.74 -5.51 -0.95
CA PRO A 77 9.93 -5.61 -2.15
C PRO A 77 10.51 -6.61 -3.13
N ASN A 78 9.67 -7.42 -3.72
CA ASN A 78 10.04 -8.34 -4.78
C ASN A 78 9.13 -8.15 -6.01
N SER A 79 9.51 -8.72 -7.15
CA SER A 79 8.74 -8.70 -8.38
C SER A 79 8.08 -10.05 -8.69
N GLU A 80 7.90 -10.89 -7.68
CA GLU A 80 7.33 -12.21 -7.85
C GLU A 80 5.83 -12.15 -8.13
N SER A 81 5.28 -13.26 -8.62
CA SER A 81 3.86 -13.39 -8.92
C SER A 81 3.00 -13.65 -7.68
N GLU A 82 3.63 -13.89 -6.53
CA GLU A 82 2.97 -14.08 -5.25
C GLU A 82 2.49 -12.74 -4.64
N PRO A 83 1.46 -12.75 -3.78
CA PRO A 83 1.07 -11.59 -3.00
C PRO A 83 2.20 -11.12 -2.06
N ASP A 84 2.20 -9.84 -1.68
CA ASP A 84 3.21 -9.26 -0.78
C ASP A 84 3.26 -9.92 0.61
N PHE A 85 2.12 -10.45 1.06
CA PHE A 85 2.01 -11.26 2.29
C PHE A 85 1.50 -12.66 1.93
N PRO A 86 2.38 -13.56 1.46
CA PRO A 86 1.97 -14.84 0.87
C PRO A 86 1.26 -15.76 1.87
N GLU A 87 1.66 -15.78 3.15
CA GLU A 87 1.02 -16.60 4.17
C GLU A 87 -0.43 -16.20 4.43
N ALA A 88 -0.74 -14.90 4.33
CA ALA A 88 -2.08 -14.37 4.48
C ALA A 88 -2.85 -14.26 3.15
N GLY A 89 -2.17 -14.43 2.02
CA GLY A 89 -2.73 -14.25 0.68
C GLY A 89 -3.17 -12.81 0.42
N VAL A 90 -2.41 -11.81 0.89
CA VAL A 90 -2.77 -10.38 0.78
C VAL A 90 -1.74 -9.63 -0.04
N GLU A 91 -2.21 -8.94 -1.07
CA GLU A 91 -1.42 -7.98 -1.85
C GLU A 91 -1.56 -6.58 -1.26
N LEU A 92 -0.45 -5.87 -1.11
CA LEU A 92 -0.43 -4.46 -0.69
C LEU A 92 -0.48 -3.54 -1.90
N LYS A 93 -1.38 -2.56 -1.86
CA LYS A 93 -1.42 -1.47 -2.84
C LYS A 93 -1.46 -0.13 -2.12
N VAL A 94 -0.55 0.75 -2.50
CA VAL A 94 -0.46 2.12 -1.97
C VAL A 94 -0.80 3.09 -3.09
N THR A 95 -1.79 3.95 -2.88
CA THR A 95 -2.30 4.83 -3.93
C THR A 95 -2.56 6.26 -3.43
N PRO A 96 -2.27 7.27 -4.24
CA PRO A 96 -2.57 8.65 -3.89
C PRO A 96 -4.04 9.02 -4.17
N TYR A 97 -4.62 9.84 -3.29
CA TYR A 97 -5.85 10.54 -3.57
C TYR A 97 -5.65 12.06 -3.51
N MET A 98 -6.57 12.81 -4.07
CA MET A 98 -6.59 14.28 -4.06
C MET A 98 -7.91 14.79 -3.50
N ARG A 99 -7.84 15.91 -2.78
CA ARG A 99 -9.04 16.68 -2.41
C ARG A 99 -9.26 17.78 -3.44
N GLY A 100 -10.44 17.81 -4.02
CA GLY A 100 -10.90 18.84 -4.93
C GLY A 100 -12.14 19.55 -4.41
N LYS A 101 -12.65 20.50 -5.17
CA LYS A 101 -13.89 21.26 -4.83
C LYS A 101 -15.10 20.33 -4.65
N ASN A 102 -15.15 19.23 -5.40
CA ASN A 102 -16.27 18.28 -5.42
C ASN A 102 -16.01 17.04 -4.55
N GLY A 103 -15.03 17.08 -3.62
CA GLY A 103 -14.72 15.96 -2.74
C GLY A 103 -13.40 15.25 -3.05
N ILE A 104 -13.29 14.03 -2.53
CA ILE A 104 -12.10 13.19 -2.69
C ILE A 104 -12.19 12.42 -4.00
N ARG A 105 -11.06 12.35 -4.73
CA ARG A 105 -10.94 11.55 -5.97
C ARG A 105 -9.59 10.84 -6.01
N ALA A 106 -9.52 9.71 -6.70
CA ALA A 106 -8.26 9.09 -7.02
C ALA A 106 -7.38 10.05 -7.86
N LYS A 107 -6.08 10.11 -7.53
CA LYS A 107 -5.13 10.90 -8.32
C LYS A 107 -4.73 10.18 -9.59
N GLU A 108 -4.58 8.87 -9.51
CA GLU A 108 -4.15 8.03 -10.63
C GLU A 108 -4.88 6.68 -10.61
N ARG A 109 -4.72 5.91 -11.68
CA ARG A 109 -5.27 4.57 -11.77
C ARG A 109 -4.50 3.63 -10.86
N LEU A 110 -5.20 2.73 -10.19
CA LEU A 110 -4.59 1.64 -9.44
C LEU A 110 -4.15 0.54 -10.44
N VAL A 111 -2.84 0.32 -10.51
CA VAL A 111 -2.29 -0.80 -11.28
C VAL A 111 -2.21 -2.01 -10.35
N CYS A 112 -2.99 -3.03 -10.61
CA CYS A 112 -3.06 -4.22 -9.76
C CYS A 112 -2.03 -5.27 -10.16
N ASN A 113 -1.97 -5.60 -11.46
CA ASN A 113 -1.06 -6.61 -11.97
C ASN A 113 -0.75 -6.36 -13.45
N ILE A 114 0.35 -6.94 -13.95
CA ILE A 114 0.68 -7.02 -15.37
C ILE A 114 0.12 -8.35 -15.89
N ILE A 115 -0.60 -8.30 -17.01
CA ILE A 115 -1.17 -9.49 -17.64
C ILE A 115 -0.18 -9.98 -18.73
N ASN A 116 0.35 -11.18 -18.55
CA ASN A 116 1.09 -11.87 -19.58
C ASN A 116 0.12 -12.69 -20.44
N TYR A 117 -0.26 -12.16 -21.60
CA TYR A 117 -1.24 -12.81 -22.46
C TYR A 117 -0.84 -14.22 -22.92
N MET A 118 0.45 -14.52 -23.02
CA MET A 118 0.94 -15.84 -23.42
C MET A 118 0.74 -16.88 -22.35
N GLU A 119 0.63 -16.49 -21.10
CA GLU A 119 0.43 -17.38 -19.95
C GLU A 119 -1.02 -17.43 -19.46
N GLU A 120 -1.83 -16.46 -19.89
CA GLU A 120 -3.19 -16.29 -19.40
C GLU A 120 -4.29 -16.66 -20.42
N TYR A 121 -3.93 -16.94 -21.68
CA TYR A 121 -4.89 -17.09 -22.78
C TYR A 121 -5.88 -18.26 -22.61
N ASP A 122 -5.49 -19.32 -21.90
CA ASP A 122 -6.27 -20.52 -21.64
C ASP A 122 -6.82 -20.62 -20.21
N LYS A 123 -6.56 -19.61 -19.37
CA LYS A 123 -6.99 -19.58 -17.97
C LYS A 123 -8.37 -18.94 -17.82
N THR A 124 -9.09 -19.39 -16.81
CA THR A 124 -10.27 -18.69 -16.32
C THR A 124 -9.85 -17.55 -15.39
N PHE A 125 -10.78 -16.63 -15.07
CA PHE A 125 -10.51 -15.57 -14.12
C PHE A 125 -9.99 -16.10 -12.77
N GLN A 126 -10.59 -17.18 -12.25
CA GLN A 126 -10.24 -17.80 -10.96
C GLN A 126 -8.89 -18.51 -10.98
N THR A 127 -8.39 -18.90 -12.15
CA THR A 127 -7.09 -19.58 -12.31
C THR A 127 -6.01 -18.63 -12.82
N SER A 128 -6.35 -17.35 -13.05
CA SER A 128 -5.43 -16.33 -13.56
C SER A 128 -4.39 -15.90 -12.52
N ALA A 129 -3.24 -15.44 -12.99
CA ALA A 129 -2.22 -14.83 -12.15
C ALA A 129 -2.76 -13.57 -11.42
N PHE A 130 -3.69 -12.84 -12.06
CA PHE A 130 -4.36 -11.73 -11.43
C PHE A 130 -5.14 -12.17 -10.18
N TRP A 131 -5.97 -13.22 -10.30
CA TRP A 131 -6.75 -13.73 -9.17
C TRP A 131 -5.84 -14.27 -8.07
N HIS A 132 -4.82 -15.04 -8.45
CA HIS A 132 -3.84 -15.58 -7.48
C HIS A 132 -3.21 -14.47 -6.64
N LYS A 133 -2.77 -13.38 -7.27
CA LYS A 133 -2.09 -12.28 -6.59
C LYS A 133 -3.04 -11.29 -5.90
N CYS A 134 -4.16 -10.96 -6.52
CA CYS A 134 -4.98 -9.80 -6.16
C CYS A 134 -6.37 -10.13 -5.62
N ASN A 135 -6.68 -11.42 -5.31
CA ASN A 135 -8.01 -11.79 -4.79
C ASN A 135 -8.30 -11.14 -3.41
N THR A 136 -7.29 -10.85 -2.65
CA THR A 136 -7.38 -10.07 -1.41
C THR A 136 -6.33 -8.97 -1.43
N MET A 137 -6.75 -7.72 -1.31
CA MET A 137 -5.85 -6.58 -1.34
C MET A 137 -6.02 -5.70 -0.11
N LEU A 138 -4.90 -5.28 0.47
CA LEU A 138 -4.85 -4.17 1.41
C LEU A 138 -4.60 -2.88 0.62
N LEU A 139 -5.61 -2.02 0.55
CA LEU A 139 -5.49 -0.72 -0.11
C LEU A 139 -5.19 0.37 0.93
N MET A 140 -4.00 0.94 0.86
CA MET A 140 -3.60 2.07 1.68
C MET A 140 -3.55 3.34 0.82
N SER A 141 -4.20 4.40 1.31
CA SER A 141 -4.30 5.67 0.56
C SER A 141 -3.63 6.80 1.32
N TYR A 142 -2.91 7.66 0.57
CA TYR A 142 -2.33 8.87 1.12
C TYR A 142 -2.79 10.11 0.34
N GLU A 143 -2.90 11.25 1.02
CA GLU A 143 -3.28 12.50 0.38
C GLU A 143 -2.09 13.07 -0.42
N HIS A 144 -2.27 13.19 -1.72
CA HIS A 144 -1.34 13.93 -2.56
C HIS A 144 -1.64 15.42 -2.48
N LEU A 145 -0.72 16.17 -1.93
CA LEU A 145 -0.79 17.64 -1.95
C LEU A 145 -0.27 18.10 -3.31
N ALA A 146 -1.14 18.72 -4.11
CA ALA A 146 -0.68 19.39 -5.32
C ALA A 146 0.36 20.45 -4.94
N ASP A 147 1.47 20.47 -5.67
CA ASP A 147 2.44 21.57 -5.54
C ASP A 147 1.69 22.87 -5.67
N LYS A 148 1.72 23.72 -4.64
CA LYS A 148 1.19 25.05 -4.75
C LYS A 148 2.00 25.75 -5.83
N PRO A 149 1.36 26.37 -6.83
CA PRO A 149 2.09 27.18 -7.80
C PRO A 149 2.90 28.22 -7.02
N LYS A 150 4.15 28.38 -7.42
CA LYS A 150 5.07 29.39 -6.90
C LYS A 150 4.52 30.79 -7.14
#